data_012e8dc7abf7d9f8202d6de13bbf8c5b
#
_entry.id   012e8dc7abf7d9f8202d6de13bbf8c5b
#
_cell.length_a   1.000
_cell.length_b   1.000
_cell.length_c   1.000
_cell.angle_alpha   90.00
_cell.angle_beta   90.00
_cell.angle_gamma   90.00
#
_symmetry.space_group_name_H-M   'P 1'
#
loop_
_entity.id
_entity.type
_entity.pdbx_description
1 polymer ?
#
loop_
_entity_poly.entity_id
_entity_poly.type
_entity_poly.pdbx_seq_one_letter_code
_entity_poly.pdbx_strand_id
1 'polypeptide(L)'
;MIYTAMTKTAMTLAYNAHHGQFDKTGTPYIFHPIHLAEQMDDEISCCVALLHDTVEDTSVTLEDLAKAFPAAVVEAVRLMTHAEGVDYFDYVRAIKENPHAVKVKLADLAHNSDPTRCAGSDVDMAKMEARWAKYRLARRILTGEE
;
A
#
# COMPACT_ATOMS: atom_id res chain seq x y z
N MET A 1 2.72 -5.61 -15.10
CA MET A 1 1.87 -6.46 -14.21
C MET A 1 2.20 -7.94 -14.41
N ILE A 2 2.36 -8.66 -13.32
CA ILE A 2 2.50 -10.12 -13.37
C ILE A 2 1.11 -10.74 -13.34
N TYR A 3 0.73 -11.48 -14.39
CA TYR A 3 -0.57 -12.12 -14.48
C TYR A 3 -0.47 -13.61 -14.17
N THR A 4 -1.02 -14.01 -13.03
CA THR A 4 -1.19 -15.40 -12.61
C THR A 4 -2.62 -15.57 -12.09
N ALA A 5 -3.04 -16.80 -11.80
CA ALA A 5 -4.33 -17.03 -11.16
C ALA A 5 -4.43 -16.27 -9.82
N MET A 6 -3.36 -16.25 -9.04
CA MET A 6 -3.31 -15.55 -7.75
C MET A 6 -3.41 -14.03 -7.92
N THR A 7 -2.62 -13.43 -8.80
CA THR A 7 -2.66 -11.98 -8.99
C THR A 7 -3.98 -11.51 -9.59
N LYS A 8 -4.60 -12.30 -10.47
CA LYS A 8 -5.95 -11.97 -10.99
C LYS A 8 -7.00 -12.01 -9.90
N THR A 9 -6.92 -12.97 -8.98
CA THR A 9 -7.79 -13.00 -7.81
C THR A 9 -7.58 -11.76 -6.94
N ALA A 10 -6.33 -11.36 -6.69
CA ALA A 10 -6.00 -10.16 -5.95
C ALA A 10 -6.51 -8.88 -6.65
N MET A 11 -6.38 -8.80 -7.97
CA MET A 11 -6.90 -7.67 -8.76
C MET A 11 -8.41 -7.52 -8.60
N THR A 12 -9.13 -8.62 -8.74
CA THR A 12 -10.59 -8.62 -8.62
C THR A 12 -11.04 -8.24 -7.21
N LEU A 13 -10.40 -8.80 -6.20
CA LEU A 13 -10.71 -8.49 -4.81
C LEU A 13 -10.44 -7.01 -4.50
N ALA A 14 -9.28 -6.49 -4.89
CA ALA A 14 -8.91 -5.10 -4.67
C ALA A 14 -9.87 -4.14 -5.39
N TYR A 15 -10.20 -4.44 -6.64
CA TYR A 15 -11.14 -3.63 -7.42
C TYR A 15 -12.51 -3.55 -6.72
N ASN A 16 -13.06 -4.68 -6.31
CA ASN A 16 -14.35 -4.72 -5.65
C ASN A 16 -14.32 -4.05 -4.27
N ALA A 17 -13.25 -4.27 -3.50
CA ALA A 17 -13.10 -3.71 -2.15
C ALA A 17 -13.00 -2.18 -2.17
N HIS A 18 -12.24 -1.61 -3.11
CA HIS A 18 -12.02 -0.18 -3.22
C HIS A 18 -13.03 0.54 -4.13
N HIS A 19 -14.00 -0.18 -4.68
CA HIS A 19 -14.98 0.40 -5.59
C HIS A 19 -15.74 1.56 -4.94
N GLY A 20 -15.76 2.70 -5.61
CA GLY A 20 -16.41 3.91 -5.10
C GLY A 20 -15.54 4.76 -4.17
N GLN A 21 -14.32 4.32 -3.86
CA GLN A 21 -13.36 5.13 -3.10
C GLN A 21 -12.54 6.02 -4.02
N PHE A 22 -12.20 7.21 -3.52
CA PHE A 22 -11.36 8.18 -4.22
C PHE A 22 -10.20 8.57 -3.30
N ASP A 23 -9.04 8.85 -3.90
CA ASP A 23 -7.92 9.40 -3.15
C ASP A 23 -8.15 10.90 -2.86
N LYS A 24 -7.20 11.52 -2.15
CA LYS A 24 -7.31 12.93 -1.75
C LYS A 24 -7.27 13.91 -2.93
N THR A 25 -6.82 13.45 -4.08
CA THR A 25 -6.73 14.25 -5.31
C THR A 25 -7.94 14.05 -6.22
N GLY A 26 -8.92 13.22 -5.83
CA GLY A 26 -10.16 12.99 -6.58
C GLY A 26 -10.07 11.87 -7.61
N THR A 27 -8.98 11.11 -7.63
CA THR A 27 -8.79 9.98 -8.54
C THR A 27 -9.35 8.70 -7.90
N PRO A 28 -10.01 7.80 -8.68
CA PRO A 28 -10.44 6.51 -8.13
C PRO A 28 -9.28 5.78 -7.44
N TYR A 29 -9.52 5.32 -6.21
CA TYR A 29 -8.46 4.79 -5.35
C TYR A 29 -7.76 3.57 -5.93
N ILE A 30 -8.46 2.75 -6.70
CA ILE A 30 -7.92 1.52 -7.29
C ILE A 30 -6.66 1.76 -8.13
N PHE A 31 -6.49 2.94 -8.72
CA PHE A 31 -5.30 3.23 -9.52
C PHE A 31 -4.02 3.24 -8.68
N HIS A 32 -4.10 3.53 -7.39
CA HIS A 32 -2.94 3.50 -6.50
C HIS A 32 -2.39 2.07 -6.31
N PRO A 33 -3.15 1.08 -5.82
CA PRO A 33 -2.64 -0.28 -5.71
C PRO A 33 -2.23 -0.89 -7.05
N ILE A 34 -2.91 -0.58 -8.14
CA ILE A 34 -2.52 -1.03 -9.49
C ILE A 34 -1.14 -0.47 -9.85
N HIS A 35 -0.92 0.82 -9.64
CA HIS A 35 0.36 1.45 -9.93
C HIS A 35 1.51 0.77 -9.18
N LEU A 36 1.32 0.45 -7.90
CA LEU A 36 2.31 -0.26 -7.11
C LEU A 36 2.55 -1.68 -7.66
N ALA A 37 1.48 -2.40 -7.95
CA ALA A 37 1.57 -3.78 -8.44
C ALA A 37 2.33 -3.89 -9.76
N GLU A 38 2.18 -2.91 -10.65
CA GLU A 38 2.89 -2.89 -11.93
C GLU A 38 4.40 -2.76 -11.79
N GLN A 39 4.88 -2.28 -10.65
CA GLN A 39 6.31 -2.14 -10.36
C GLN A 39 6.92 -3.40 -9.72
N MET A 40 6.11 -4.39 -9.36
CA MET A 40 6.59 -5.59 -8.68
C MET A 40 7.13 -6.61 -9.69
N ASP A 41 8.18 -7.32 -9.28
CA ASP A 41 8.89 -8.31 -10.11
C ASP A 41 8.67 -9.75 -9.64
N ASP A 42 7.82 -9.98 -8.63
CA ASP A 42 7.44 -11.32 -8.17
C ASP A 42 5.95 -11.38 -7.83
N GLU A 43 5.41 -12.60 -7.88
CA GLU A 43 3.98 -12.85 -7.69
C GLU A 43 3.47 -12.42 -6.31
N ILE A 44 4.23 -12.75 -5.26
CA ILE A 44 3.82 -12.44 -3.88
C ILE A 44 3.76 -10.93 -3.67
N SER A 45 4.81 -10.20 -4.03
CA SER A 45 4.84 -8.74 -3.89
C SER A 45 3.76 -8.06 -4.74
N CYS A 46 3.46 -8.60 -5.93
CA CYS A 46 2.38 -8.09 -6.76
C CYS A 46 1.02 -8.20 -6.05
N CYS A 47 0.73 -9.36 -5.44
CA CYS A 47 -0.49 -9.55 -4.66
C CYS A 47 -0.52 -8.62 -3.43
N VAL A 48 0.60 -8.48 -2.72
CA VAL A 48 0.69 -7.60 -1.56
C VAL A 48 0.42 -6.15 -1.96
N ALA A 49 0.97 -5.70 -3.09
CA ALA A 49 0.73 -4.36 -3.60
C ALA A 49 -0.76 -4.11 -3.87
N LEU A 50 -1.42 -5.06 -4.53
CA LEU A 50 -2.86 -4.97 -4.82
C LEU A 50 -3.72 -4.95 -3.56
N LEU A 51 -3.31 -5.66 -2.52
CA LEU A 51 -4.12 -5.90 -1.32
C LEU A 51 -3.72 -5.03 -0.12
N HIS A 52 -2.64 -4.27 -0.21
CA HIS A 52 -1.99 -3.65 0.97
C HIS A 52 -2.91 -2.76 1.81
N ASP A 53 -3.88 -2.09 1.20
CA ASP A 53 -4.80 -1.19 1.90
C ASP A 53 -6.21 -1.77 2.11
N THR A 54 -6.47 -3.00 1.66
CA THR A 54 -7.83 -3.57 1.73
C THR A 54 -8.30 -3.79 3.17
N VAL A 55 -7.42 -4.27 4.04
CA VAL A 55 -7.78 -4.54 5.43
C VAL A 55 -7.96 -3.25 6.23
N GLU A 56 -7.10 -2.25 5.98
CA GLU A 56 -7.15 -0.98 6.70
C GLU A 56 -8.35 -0.13 6.27
N ASP A 57 -8.65 -0.08 4.97
CA ASP A 57 -9.55 0.91 4.39
C ASP A 57 -10.87 0.35 3.85
N THR A 58 -11.09 -0.96 3.95
CA THR A 58 -12.33 -1.62 3.49
C THR A 58 -12.80 -2.65 4.53
N SER A 59 -13.89 -3.34 4.21
CA SER A 59 -14.44 -4.40 5.08
C SER A 59 -13.70 -5.73 4.97
N VAL A 60 -12.69 -5.84 4.10
CA VAL A 60 -11.88 -7.06 3.95
C VAL A 60 -11.07 -7.30 5.22
N THR A 61 -11.07 -8.54 5.70
CA THR A 61 -10.31 -8.94 6.89
C THR A 61 -9.11 -9.80 6.52
N LEU A 62 -8.13 -9.91 7.43
CA LEU A 62 -7.00 -10.83 7.25
C LEU A 62 -7.48 -12.28 7.11
N GLU A 63 -8.58 -12.65 7.81
CA GLU A 63 -9.18 -13.98 7.69
C GLU A 63 -9.73 -14.23 6.28
N ASP A 64 -10.35 -13.22 5.68
CA ASP A 64 -10.80 -13.30 4.29
C ASP A 64 -9.64 -13.56 3.34
N LEU A 65 -8.53 -12.84 3.53
CA LEU A 65 -7.32 -13.01 2.71
C LEU A 65 -6.71 -14.41 2.90
N ALA A 66 -6.70 -14.92 4.14
CA ALA A 66 -6.14 -16.24 4.43
C ALA A 66 -6.89 -17.37 3.73
N LYS A 67 -8.15 -17.18 3.37
CA LYS A 67 -8.94 -18.17 2.63
C LYS A 67 -8.53 -18.26 1.15
N ALA A 68 -7.94 -17.22 0.59
CA ALA A 68 -7.67 -17.11 -0.84
C ALA A 68 -6.18 -16.98 -1.18
N PHE A 69 -5.33 -16.62 -0.22
CA PHE A 69 -3.92 -16.32 -0.47
C PHE A 69 -3.00 -17.09 0.50
N PRO A 70 -1.75 -17.38 0.07
CA PRO A 70 -0.79 -18.03 0.94
C PRO A 70 -0.36 -17.13 2.11
N ALA A 71 0.21 -17.74 3.15
CA ALA A 71 0.64 -17.05 4.36
C ALA A 71 1.62 -15.89 4.06
N ALA A 72 2.48 -16.03 3.05
CA ALA A 72 3.41 -14.96 2.69
C ALA A 72 2.70 -13.66 2.28
N VAL A 73 1.59 -13.76 1.55
CA VAL A 73 0.76 -12.59 1.19
C VAL A 73 0.08 -12.01 2.43
N VAL A 74 -0.58 -12.86 3.20
CA VAL A 74 -1.37 -12.44 4.38
C VAL A 74 -0.47 -11.75 5.41
N GLU A 75 0.70 -12.30 5.69
CA GLU A 75 1.64 -11.73 6.67
C GLU A 75 2.16 -10.37 6.22
N ALA A 76 2.52 -10.21 4.96
CA ALA A 76 2.98 -8.92 4.45
C ALA A 76 1.87 -7.86 4.51
N VAL A 77 0.63 -8.22 4.15
CA VAL A 77 -0.52 -7.30 4.26
C VAL A 77 -0.79 -6.93 5.72
N ARG A 78 -0.69 -7.92 6.63
CA ARG A 78 -0.84 -7.66 8.08
C ARG A 78 0.15 -6.58 8.55
N LEU A 79 1.42 -6.71 8.17
CA LEU A 79 2.45 -5.73 8.54
C LEU A 79 2.20 -4.35 7.94
N MET A 80 1.61 -4.29 6.75
CA MET A 80 1.29 -3.02 6.08
C MET A 80 -0.01 -2.39 6.59
N THR A 81 -0.79 -3.09 7.40
CA THR A 81 -2.00 -2.56 8.03
C THR A 81 -1.62 -1.83 9.31
N HIS A 82 -1.78 -0.50 9.32
CA HIS A 82 -1.46 0.33 10.46
C HIS A 82 -2.58 0.25 11.50
N ALA A 83 -2.32 -0.43 12.61
CA ALA A 83 -3.29 -0.56 13.69
C ALA A 83 -3.49 0.79 14.42
N GLU A 84 -4.74 1.02 14.86
CA GLU A 84 -5.09 2.21 15.64
C GLU A 84 -4.25 2.28 16.92
N GLY A 85 -3.78 3.48 17.25
CA GLY A 85 -2.98 3.73 18.46
C GLY A 85 -1.51 3.37 18.37
N VAL A 86 -1.06 2.78 17.27
CA VAL A 86 0.36 2.47 17.04
C VAL A 86 1.05 3.67 16.41
N ASP A 87 2.21 4.07 16.96
CA ASP A 87 3.03 5.13 16.39
C ASP A 87 3.41 4.79 14.93
N TYR A 88 3.32 5.78 14.05
CA TYR A 88 3.55 5.58 12.63
C TYR A 88 4.96 5.02 12.34
N PHE A 89 5.98 5.57 13.00
CA PHE A 89 7.36 5.13 12.75
C PHE A 89 7.65 3.75 13.36
N ASP A 90 6.99 3.38 14.45
CA ASP A 90 7.07 2.03 15.00
C ASP A 90 6.41 1.03 14.04
N TYR A 91 5.29 1.40 13.45
CA TYR A 91 4.65 0.62 12.39
C TYR A 91 5.61 0.43 11.20
N VAL A 92 6.27 1.48 10.74
CA VAL A 92 7.23 1.41 9.64
C VAL A 92 8.42 0.51 9.99
N ARG A 93 8.94 0.61 11.22
CA ARG A 93 10.06 -0.24 11.68
C ARG A 93 9.70 -1.72 11.67
N ALA A 94 8.47 -2.07 12.04
CA ALA A 94 8.00 -3.45 12.00
C ALA A 94 7.99 -4.02 10.58
N ILE A 95 7.73 -3.20 9.56
CA ILE A 95 7.73 -3.61 8.15
C ILE A 95 9.12 -4.10 7.70
N LYS A 96 10.21 -3.59 8.28
CA LYS A 96 11.59 -3.93 7.89
C LYS A 96 11.89 -5.43 7.93
N GLU A 97 11.17 -6.19 8.74
CA GLU A 97 11.39 -7.63 8.92
C GLU A 97 10.87 -8.47 7.76
N ASN A 98 10.08 -7.88 6.85
CA ASN A 98 9.46 -8.60 5.74
C ASN A 98 9.85 -7.98 4.41
N PRO A 99 10.68 -8.68 3.58
CA PRO A 99 11.15 -8.13 2.31
C PRO A 99 10.04 -7.75 1.32
N HIS A 100 8.95 -8.51 1.27
CA HIS A 100 7.81 -8.19 0.40
C HIS A 100 7.12 -6.90 0.86
N ALA A 101 6.89 -6.76 2.15
CA ALA A 101 6.29 -5.56 2.73
C ALA A 101 7.18 -4.33 2.53
N VAL A 102 8.51 -4.46 2.70
CA VAL A 102 9.46 -3.37 2.43
C VAL A 102 9.36 -2.90 0.99
N LYS A 103 9.41 -3.84 0.03
CA LYS A 103 9.35 -3.52 -1.39
C LYS A 103 8.07 -2.75 -1.73
N VAL A 104 6.94 -3.23 -1.27
CA VAL A 104 5.65 -2.59 -1.53
C VAL A 104 5.54 -1.25 -0.81
N LYS A 105 5.99 -1.16 0.44
CA LYS A 105 5.93 0.11 1.19
C LYS A 105 6.80 1.19 0.58
N LEU A 106 7.96 0.85 0.04
CA LEU A 106 8.79 1.82 -0.68
C LEU A 106 8.08 2.36 -1.92
N ALA A 107 7.41 1.51 -2.68
CA ALA A 107 6.61 1.94 -3.84
C ALA A 107 5.41 2.80 -3.40
N ASP A 108 4.75 2.42 -2.31
CA ASP A 108 3.65 3.17 -1.70
C ASP A 108 4.09 4.58 -1.31
N LEU A 109 5.19 4.70 -0.58
CA LEU A 109 5.75 5.99 -0.18
C LEU A 109 6.13 6.86 -1.37
N ALA A 110 6.72 6.27 -2.41
CA ALA A 110 7.10 6.99 -3.62
C ALA A 110 5.88 7.55 -4.35
N HIS A 111 4.83 6.73 -4.52
CA HIS A 111 3.60 7.17 -5.18
C HIS A 111 2.86 8.24 -4.37
N ASN A 112 2.78 8.07 -3.06
CA ASN A 112 2.16 9.04 -2.17
C ASN A 112 2.98 10.33 -2.01
N SER A 113 4.21 10.34 -2.45
CA SER A 113 5.10 11.51 -2.43
C SER A 113 5.26 12.17 -3.81
N ASP A 114 4.54 11.70 -4.81
CA ASP A 114 4.58 12.26 -6.16
C ASP A 114 3.73 13.55 -6.21
N PRO A 115 4.36 14.74 -6.29
CA PRO A 115 3.62 16.00 -6.28
C PRO A 115 2.76 16.21 -7.53
N THR A 116 3.07 15.54 -8.63
CA THR A 116 2.29 15.66 -9.88
C THR A 116 0.88 15.12 -9.75
N ARG A 117 0.64 14.23 -8.79
CA ARG A 117 -0.70 13.70 -8.50
C ARG A 117 -1.67 14.76 -7.95
N CYS A 118 -1.14 15.88 -7.45
CA CYS A 118 -1.98 16.99 -6.98
C CYS A 118 -2.55 17.84 -8.14
N ALA A 119 -2.13 17.60 -9.37
CA ALA A 119 -2.59 18.36 -10.53
C ALA A 119 -4.12 18.32 -10.67
N GLY A 120 -4.73 19.47 -10.84
CA GLY A 120 -6.17 19.60 -11.01
C GLY A 120 -6.99 19.36 -9.74
N SER A 121 -6.36 19.33 -8.57
CA SER A 121 -7.04 19.11 -7.29
C SER A 121 -6.94 20.32 -6.36
N ASP A 122 -7.83 20.38 -5.36
CA ASP A 122 -7.90 21.45 -4.37
C ASP A 122 -7.26 21.04 -3.03
N VAL A 123 -6.23 20.16 -3.05
CA VAL A 123 -5.58 19.70 -1.83
C VAL A 123 -4.88 20.85 -1.10
N ASP A 124 -4.89 20.77 0.24
CA ASP A 124 -4.11 21.68 1.07
C ASP A 124 -2.63 21.33 0.97
N MET A 125 -1.86 22.19 0.29
CA MET A 125 -0.45 21.94 0.03
C MET A 125 0.39 21.90 1.31
N ALA A 126 0.04 22.67 2.33
CA ALA A 126 0.76 22.61 3.60
C ALA A 126 0.61 21.25 4.28
N LYS A 127 -0.59 20.68 4.25
CA LYS A 127 -0.84 19.32 4.76
C LYS A 127 -0.12 18.28 3.93
N MET A 128 -0.08 18.44 2.60
CA MET A 128 0.64 17.51 1.72
C MET A 128 2.14 17.53 2.00
N GLU A 129 2.73 18.71 2.14
CA GLU A 129 4.15 18.84 2.46
C GLU A 129 4.51 18.20 3.81
N ALA A 130 3.66 18.33 4.81
CA ALA A 130 3.84 17.66 6.10
C ALA A 130 3.82 16.13 5.95
N ARG A 131 2.92 15.59 5.13
CA ARG A 131 2.89 14.15 4.83
C ARG A 131 4.15 13.70 4.09
N TRP A 132 4.56 14.45 3.07
CA TRP A 132 5.78 14.12 2.31
C TRP A 132 7.02 14.10 3.20
N ALA A 133 7.12 15.03 4.16
CA ALA A 133 8.20 15.04 5.14
C ALA A 133 8.19 13.74 5.99
N LYS A 134 7.02 13.32 6.46
CA LYS A 134 6.83 12.06 7.19
C LYS A 134 7.24 10.85 6.32
N TYR A 135 6.85 10.84 5.06
CA TYR A 135 7.17 9.75 4.14
C TYR A 135 8.67 9.67 3.83
N ARG A 136 9.36 10.80 3.74
CA ARG A 136 10.82 10.80 3.61
C ARG A 136 11.52 10.14 4.80
N LEU A 137 11.05 10.40 6.02
CA LEU A 137 11.58 9.76 7.23
C LEU A 137 11.28 8.26 7.23
N ALA A 138 10.07 7.88 6.85
CA ALA A 138 9.69 6.47 6.72
C ALA A 138 10.59 5.74 5.72
N ARG A 139 10.87 6.34 4.57
CA ARG A 139 11.78 5.77 3.58
C ARG A 139 13.18 5.56 4.16
N ARG A 140 13.70 6.52 4.91
CA ARG A 140 15.02 6.37 5.56
C ARG A 140 15.07 5.21 6.53
N ILE A 141 13.99 5.00 7.28
CA ILE A 141 13.87 3.84 8.17
C ILE A 141 13.97 2.54 7.37
N LEU A 142 13.18 2.43 6.29
CA LEU A 142 13.12 1.21 5.48
C LEU A 142 14.42 0.92 4.72
N THR A 143 15.18 1.94 4.35
CA THR A 143 16.45 1.81 3.64
C THR A 143 17.67 1.71 4.56
N GLY A 144 17.48 1.77 5.86
CA GLY A 144 18.57 1.69 6.83
C GLY A 144 19.35 2.98 7.03
N GLU A 145 18.78 4.11 6.61
CA GLU A 145 19.42 5.44 6.72
C GLU A 145 18.93 6.24 7.94
N GLU A 146 18.27 5.57 8.86
CA GLU A 146 17.73 6.16 10.09
C GLU A 146 18.82 6.76 11.00
#